data_5289c0cb662267c617c700cf3e115113
#
_entry.id   5289c0cb662267c617c700cf3e115113
#
_cell.length_a   1.000
_cell.length_b   1.000
_cell.length_c   1.000
_cell.angle_alpha   90.00
_cell.angle_beta   90.00
_cell.angle_gamma   90.00
#
_symmetry.space_group_name_H-M   'P 1'
#
loop_
_entity.id
_entity.type
_entity.pdbx_description
1 polymer ?
#
loop_
_entity_poly.entity_id
_entity_poly.type
_entity_poly.pdbx_seq_one_letter_code
_entity_poly.pdbx_strand_id
1 'polypeptide(L)'
;MEIHEIATALRGFIRERYGVPENDPDFNDDVDLFNYGYVDSFGAVDLTSFIEKQFAIKFKNSDWVAFPLSTINQISSFVSKRKKGEL
;
A
#
# COMPACT_ATOMS: atom_id res chain seq x y z
N MET A 1 -9.46 2.92 12.21
CA MET A 1 -9.74 2.14 10.99
C MET A 1 -9.04 0.79 11.07
N GLU A 2 -9.76 -0.25 10.78
CA GLU A 2 -9.23 -1.60 10.85
C GLU A 2 -8.24 -1.88 9.72
N ILE A 3 -7.24 -2.74 9.98
CA ILE A 3 -6.26 -3.14 8.96
C ILE A 3 -6.96 -3.71 7.74
N HIS A 4 -8.03 -4.49 7.94
CA HIS A 4 -8.81 -5.05 6.85
C HIS A 4 -9.40 -3.98 5.92
N GLU A 5 -9.91 -2.90 6.48
CA GLU A 5 -10.47 -1.80 5.70
C GLU A 5 -9.37 -1.07 4.91
N ILE A 6 -8.20 -0.92 5.52
CA ILE A 6 -7.05 -0.30 4.85
C ILE A 6 -6.62 -1.17 3.67
N ALA A 7 -6.50 -2.47 3.89
CA ALA A 7 -6.10 -3.40 2.83
C ALA A 7 -7.09 -3.40 1.66
N THR A 8 -8.39 -3.34 1.96
CA THR A 8 -9.43 -3.30 0.93
C THR A 8 -9.29 -2.05 0.08
N ALA A 9 -9.06 -0.89 0.71
CA ALA A 9 -8.88 0.37 -0.02
C ALA A 9 -7.62 0.34 -0.88
N LEU A 10 -6.53 -0.23 -0.36
CA LEU A 10 -5.27 -0.35 -1.12
C LEU A 10 -5.44 -1.27 -2.32
N ARG A 11 -6.09 -2.42 -2.14
CA ARG A 11 -6.34 -3.35 -3.26
C ARG A 11 -7.12 -2.67 -4.37
N GLY A 12 -8.19 -1.97 -4.00
CA GLY A 12 -9.03 -1.27 -4.97
C GLY A 12 -8.24 -0.21 -5.73
N PHE A 13 -7.46 0.58 -5.03
CA PHE A 13 -6.64 1.61 -5.66
C PHE A 13 -5.64 1.02 -6.65
N ILE A 14 -4.90 0.00 -6.22
CA ILE A 14 -3.86 -0.62 -7.05
C ILE A 14 -4.48 -1.27 -8.28
N ARG A 15 -5.58 -2.00 -8.11
CA ARG A 15 -6.25 -2.63 -9.25
C ARG A 15 -6.70 -1.62 -10.28
N GLU A 16 -7.33 -0.56 -9.84
CA GLU A 16 -7.87 0.45 -10.72
C GLU A 16 -6.76 1.27 -11.37
N ARG A 17 -5.79 1.71 -10.57
CA ARG A 17 -4.73 2.61 -11.03
C ARG A 17 -3.77 1.93 -11.99
N TYR A 18 -3.46 0.66 -11.75
CA TYR A 18 -2.44 -0.07 -12.53
C TYR A 18 -3.02 -1.16 -13.41
N GLY A 19 -4.34 -1.21 -13.52
CA GLY A 19 -5.01 -2.12 -14.44
C GLY A 19 -4.85 -3.60 -14.10
N VAL A 20 -4.84 -3.95 -12.82
CA VAL A 20 -4.72 -5.34 -12.42
C VAL A 20 -6.06 -6.05 -12.63
N PRO A 21 -6.11 -7.11 -13.45
CA PRO A 21 -7.35 -7.85 -13.65
C PRO A 21 -7.85 -8.50 -12.38
N GLU A 22 -9.17 -8.61 -12.22
CA GLU A 22 -9.76 -9.23 -11.04
C GLU A 22 -9.40 -10.71 -10.91
N ASN A 23 -9.14 -11.37 -12.03
CA ASN A 23 -8.81 -12.78 -12.06
C ASN A 23 -7.31 -13.06 -12.09
N ASP A 24 -6.47 -12.07 -11.80
CA ASP A 24 -5.03 -12.26 -11.73
C ASP A 24 -4.71 -13.16 -10.52
N PRO A 25 -4.20 -14.39 -10.75
CA PRO A 25 -3.97 -15.33 -9.64
C PRO A 25 -2.79 -14.95 -8.76
N ASP A 26 -1.91 -14.08 -9.23
CA ASP A 26 -0.71 -13.69 -8.49
C ASP A 26 -0.93 -12.45 -7.62
N PHE A 27 -2.00 -11.71 -7.84
CA PHE A 27 -2.28 -10.50 -7.09
C PHE A 27 -3.04 -10.84 -5.81
N ASN A 28 -2.34 -10.73 -4.69
CA ASN A 28 -2.91 -10.95 -3.35
C ASN A 28 -2.23 -10.01 -2.37
N ASP A 29 -2.66 -10.04 -1.11
CA ASP A 29 -2.17 -9.10 -0.09
C ASP A 29 -0.73 -9.37 0.34
N ASP A 30 -0.16 -10.51 -0.02
CA ASP A 30 1.20 -10.89 0.34
C ASP A 30 2.18 -10.85 -0.83
N VAL A 31 1.73 -10.51 -2.04
CA VAL A 31 2.63 -10.43 -3.18
C VAL A 31 3.50 -9.17 -3.05
N ASP A 32 4.77 -9.30 -3.43
CA ASP A 32 5.68 -8.16 -3.49
C ASP A 32 5.30 -7.31 -4.69
N LEU A 33 4.68 -6.16 -4.42
CA LEU A 33 4.13 -5.29 -5.46
C LEU A 33 5.20 -4.76 -6.41
N PHE A 34 6.40 -4.54 -5.91
CA PHE A 34 7.49 -3.97 -6.71
C PHE A 34 8.22 -5.04 -7.50
N ASN A 35 8.54 -6.17 -6.89
CA ASN A 35 9.27 -7.25 -7.57
C ASN A 35 8.42 -7.92 -8.66
N TYR A 36 7.11 -8.00 -8.46
CA TYR A 36 6.22 -8.56 -9.47
C TYR A 36 5.77 -7.54 -10.52
N GLY A 37 6.21 -6.28 -10.37
CA GLY A 37 5.97 -5.26 -11.37
C GLY A 37 4.59 -4.63 -11.35
N TYR A 38 3.81 -4.84 -10.29
CA TYR A 38 2.52 -4.16 -10.16
C TYR A 38 2.69 -2.66 -9.91
N VAL A 39 3.72 -2.29 -9.15
CA VAL A 39 4.00 -0.90 -8.81
C VAL A 39 5.47 -0.61 -9.11
N ASP A 40 5.74 0.44 -9.88
CA ASP A 40 7.10 0.89 -10.16
C ASP A 40 7.43 2.14 -9.33
N SER A 41 8.58 2.76 -9.59
CA SER A 41 9.04 3.94 -8.83
C SER A 41 8.06 5.11 -8.92
N PHE A 42 7.46 5.32 -10.08
CA PHE A 42 6.45 6.38 -10.25
C PHE A 42 5.17 6.00 -9.54
N GLY A 43 4.79 4.72 -9.62
CA GLY A 43 3.63 4.20 -8.92
C GLY A 43 3.75 4.34 -7.42
N ALA A 44 4.96 4.23 -6.87
CA ALA A 44 5.20 4.41 -5.45
C ALA A 44 4.85 5.84 -4.99
N VAL A 45 5.11 6.85 -5.82
CA VAL A 45 4.74 8.24 -5.52
C VAL A 45 3.21 8.38 -5.48
N ASP A 46 2.53 7.83 -6.48
CA ASP A 46 1.06 7.85 -6.54
C ASP A 46 0.46 7.13 -5.34
N LEU A 47 1.01 5.97 -5.00
CA LEU A 47 0.54 5.16 -3.88
C LEU A 47 0.70 5.91 -2.56
N THR A 48 1.85 6.56 -2.37
CA THR A 48 2.10 7.39 -1.19
C THR A 48 1.07 8.51 -1.08
N SER A 49 0.81 9.21 -2.18
CA SER A 49 -0.19 10.29 -2.21
C SER A 49 -1.59 9.77 -1.86
N PHE A 50 -1.95 8.62 -2.40
CA PHE A 50 -3.24 8.00 -2.09
C PHE A 50 -3.35 7.69 -0.59
N ILE A 51 -2.31 7.06 -0.03
CA ILE A 51 -2.30 6.68 1.38
C ILE A 51 -2.44 7.91 2.27
N GLU A 52 -1.70 8.96 1.99
CA GLU A 52 -1.75 10.18 2.79
C GLU A 52 -3.13 10.84 2.77
N LYS A 53 -3.74 10.89 1.60
CA LYS A 53 -5.06 11.52 1.45
C LYS A 53 -6.17 10.65 2.02
N GLN A 54 -6.12 9.35 1.74
CA GLN A 54 -7.19 8.43 2.13
C GLN A 54 -7.22 8.20 3.63
N PHE A 55 -6.06 8.12 4.26
CA PHE A 55 -5.96 7.75 5.67
C PHE A 55 -5.52 8.89 6.58
N ALA A 56 -5.31 10.07 6.03
CA ALA A 56 -4.93 11.29 6.77
C ALA A 56 -3.67 11.09 7.63
N ILE A 57 -2.65 10.46 7.04
CA ILE A 57 -1.35 10.27 7.71
C ILE A 57 -0.26 10.96 6.90
N LYS A 58 0.91 11.12 7.51
CA LYS A 58 2.09 11.62 6.82
C LYS A 58 3.08 10.49 6.59
N PHE A 59 3.64 10.46 5.40
CA PHE A 59 4.63 9.49 4.97
C PHE A 59 5.97 10.21 4.83
N LYS A 60 7.03 9.61 5.34
CA LYS A 60 8.39 10.14 5.16
C LYS A 60 9.12 9.28 4.14
N ASN A 61 10.03 9.89 3.36
CA ASN A 61 10.83 9.11 2.42
C ASN A 61 11.61 7.99 3.14
N SER A 62 12.09 8.26 4.34
CA SER A 62 12.80 7.28 5.13
C SER A 62 11.94 6.08 5.55
N ASP A 63 10.62 6.21 5.55
CA ASP A 63 9.73 5.11 5.92
C ASP A 63 9.86 3.95 4.92
N TRP A 64 10.06 4.24 3.64
CA TRP A 64 10.23 3.22 2.61
C TRP A 64 11.50 2.40 2.80
N VAL A 65 12.49 2.95 3.49
CA VAL A 65 13.75 2.27 3.81
C VAL A 65 13.68 1.58 5.18
N ALA A 66 13.05 2.24 6.15
CA ALA A 66 13.04 1.77 7.53
C ALA A 66 12.06 0.64 7.80
N PHE A 67 11.00 0.54 7.00
CA PHE A 67 9.94 -0.45 7.22
C PHE A 67 9.72 -1.31 5.99
N PRO A 68 9.32 -2.59 6.16
CA PRO A 68 8.94 -3.42 5.01
C PRO A 68 7.58 -2.95 4.49
N LEU A 69 7.56 -2.39 3.29
CA LEU A 69 6.37 -1.80 2.68
C LEU A 69 6.18 -2.32 1.25
N SER A 70 6.46 -3.60 1.03
CA SER A 70 6.41 -4.21 -0.30
C SER A 70 5.10 -4.90 -0.62
N THR A 71 4.29 -5.21 0.40
CA THR A 71 3.03 -5.92 0.23
C THR A 71 1.87 -5.10 0.79
N ILE A 72 0.66 -5.40 0.35
CA ILE A 72 -0.54 -4.74 0.87
C ILE A 72 -0.64 -4.95 2.39
N ASN A 73 -0.37 -6.17 2.86
CA ASN A 73 -0.41 -6.46 4.30
C ASN A 73 0.59 -5.62 5.08
N GLN A 74 1.81 -5.48 4.58
CA GLN A 74 2.84 -4.69 5.25
C GLN A 74 2.44 -3.21 5.30
N ILE A 75 1.96 -2.68 4.18
CA ILE A 75 1.53 -1.27 4.11
C ILE A 75 0.34 -1.03 5.03
N SER A 76 -0.63 -1.94 5.03
CA SER A 76 -1.82 -1.83 5.88
C SER A 76 -1.46 -1.81 7.36
N SER A 77 -0.53 -2.67 7.77
CA SER A 77 -0.05 -2.70 9.15
C SER A 77 0.63 -1.39 9.53
N PHE A 78 1.49 -0.89 8.64
CA PHE A 78 2.18 0.38 8.85
C PHE A 78 1.19 1.54 9.01
N VAL A 79 0.22 1.64 8.11
CA VAL A 79 -0.80 2.71 8.16
C VAL A 79 -1.59 2.64 9.46
N SER A 80 -2.02 1.45 9.85
CA SER A 80 -2.77 1.24 11.08
C SER A 80 -1.99 1.72 12.30
N LYS A 81 -0.71 1.36 12.38
CA LYS A 81 0.15 1.75 13.50
C LYS A 81 0.41 3.25 13.51
N ARG A 82 0.65 3.85 12.35
CA ARG A 82 0.89 5.29 12.24
C ARG A 82 -0.34 6.08 12.67
N LYS A 83 -1.54 5.63 12.30
CA LYS A 83 -2.78 6.29 12.72
C LYS A 83 -3.00 6.22 14.23
N LYS A 84 -2.55 5.16 14.86
CA LYS A 84 -2.66 4.98 16.31
C LYS A 84 -1.56 5.71 17.09
N GLY A 85 -0.63 6.33 16.39
CA GLY A 85 0.49 7.00 17.03
C GLY A 85 1.59 6.06 17.50
N GLU A 86 1.63 4.82 17.00
CA GLU A 86 2.63 3.83 17.40
C GLU A 86 3.91 3.92 16.58
N LEU A 87 3.89 4.66 15.50
CA LEU A 87 5.06 4.85 14.65
C LEU A 87 5.35 6.32 14.41
#